data_dceaa60380fd8ee7edc0fc8def9c6e34
#
_entry.id   dceaa60380fd8ee7edc0fc8def9c6e34
#
_cell.length_a   1.000
_cell.length_b   1.000
_cell.length_c   1.000
_cell.angle_alpha   90.00
_cell.angle_beta   90.00
_cell.angle_gamma   90.00
#
_symmetry.space_group_name_H-M   'P 1'
#
loop_
_entity.id
_entity.type
_entity.pdbx_description
1 polymer ?
#
loop_
_entity_poly.entity_id
_entity_poly.type
_entity_poly.pdbx_seq_one_letter_code
_entity_poly.pdbx_strand_id
1 'polypeptide(L)'
;METYGIEKLGIVNPKAVYRNLTPAQLTEAALRRGEGKLSNTGALVVTTGKYTGRSPKDKFIVDTPSVHDDIAWGSVNVPITQEKFNAIRSKVIAYLQNREIFIFDGMAGADPVCTRKFRIINELASQNLFIHELLIRPTAEELENYGEADFTIFVAPGFKCIPEIDGTHSEAAIIVDYEQKQVVICGSQYSGEIKKSVFSVMNFLMPKEGVLPMHCSANMDPETHETAVFFGLSGTGKTTLSADPNRKLIGDDEHGWSDRGIFNFEGGCYAKCINLSAENEPEIYNAIKFGSLVENVIMDDETREFDFDDGSLTENTRVGYPVDYISNAQIPGVGGIPKVVIFLTADAFGVLPPISRLDENAAMYHFVTGFTSKLAGTERGITEPQPTFSTLFGEPFMPMDPSVYANMLGERIEKYNTKVYLVYTGWTGGPYGVGSRMKLKYTRAMVTAALNGTFDDVEYKHDEVFNVDIPQTCPNVPSEIMNPRDTWEDKAAYDAQAKKLAKMFQDNFTKKYPNMPKNIAEAGPKAD
;
A
#
# COMPACT_ATOMS: atom_id res chain seq x y z
N MET A 1 -30.80 -2.50 -24.78
CA MET A 1 -29.91 -2.10 -23.67
C MET A 1 -28.52 -2.43 -24.11
N GLU A 2 -27.62 -1.46 -24.04
CA GLU A 2 -26.23 -1.69 -24.34
C GLU A 2 -25.58 -2.42 -23.16
N THR A 3 -24.87 -3.52 -23.44
CA THR A 3 -24.31 -4.42 -22.41
C THR A 3 -22.80 -4.27 -22.25
N TYR A 4 -22.15 -3.52 -23.14
CA TYR A 4 -20.71 -3.26 -23.15
C TYR A 4 -19.85 -4.54 -23.09
N GLY A 5 -20.38 -5.66 -23.61
CA GLY A 5 -19.67 -6.94 -23.70
C GLY A 5 -19.74 -7.84 -22.46
N ILE A 6 -20.49 -7.47 -21.40
CA ILE A 6 -20.60 -8.34 -20.20
C ILE A 6 -21.40 -9.63 -20.45
N GLU A 7 -22.18 -9.70 -21.54
CA GLU A 7 -22.85 -10.93 -21.98
C GLU A 7 -21.85 -12.04 -22.34
N LYS A 8 -20.68 -11.67 -22.87
CA LYS A 8 -19.57 -12.62 -23.13
C LYS A 8 -18.97 -13.18 -21.85
N LEU A 9 -19.12 -12.47 -20.74
CA LEU A 9 -18.67 -12.87 -19.41
C LEU A 9 -19.73 -13.68 -18.65
N GLY A 10 -20.93 -13.84 -19.25
CA GLY A 10 -22.05 -14.62 -18.71
C GLY A 10 -23.15 -13.78 -18.04
N ILE A 11 -23.03 -12.46 -17.96
CA ILE A 11 -24.09 -11.58 -17.45
C ILE A 11 -24.99 -11.20 -18.61
N VAL A 12 -25.98 -12.06 -18.89
CA VAL A 12 -26.84 -11.96 -20.09
C VAL A 12 -28.17 -11.28 -19.85
N ASN A 13 -28.57 -11.13 -18.58
CA ASN A 13 -29.86 -10.57 -18.21
C ASN A 13 -29.74 -9.55 -17.07
N PRO A 14 -28.97 -8.46 -17.22
CA PRO A 14 -28.89 -7.39 -16.23
C PRO A 14 -30.18 -6.57 -16.23
N LYS A 15 -30.55 -5.99 -15.08
CA LYS A 15 -31.65 -5.02 -14.98
C LYS A 15 -31.31 -3.70 -15.67
N ALA A 16 -30.08 -3.23 -15.50
CA ALA A 16 -29.49 -2.08 -16.17
C ALA A 16 -27.97 -2.21 -16.17
N VAL A 17 -27.31 -1.58 -17.15
CA VAL A 17 -25.83 -1.53 -17.23
C VAL A 17 -25.41 -0.09 -17.42
N TYR A 18 -24.49 0.34 -16.57
CA TYR A 18 -23.88 1.66 -16.62
C TYR A 18 -22.37 1.51 -16.78
N ARG A 19 -21.76 2.31 -17.66
CA ARG A 19 -20.32 2.26 -17.92
C ARG A 19 -19.70 3.63 -17.73
N ASN A 20 -18.65 3.70 -16.93
CA ASN A 20 -17.84 4.90 -16.66
C ASN A 20 -18.72 6.14 -16.36
N LEU A 21 -19.69 5.96 -15.46
CA LEU A 21 -20.48 7.07 -14.97
C LEU A 21 -19.57 8.09 -14.26
N THR A 22 -19.96 9.37 -14.34
CA THR A 22 -19.28 10.44 -13.62
C THR A 22 -19.47 10.31 -12.10
N PRO A 23 -18.59 10.93 -11.28
CA PRO A 23 -18.77 10.96 -9.83
C PRO A 23 -20.15 11.46 -9.38
N ALA A 24 -20.72 12.45 -10.08
CA ALA A 24 -22.07 12.94 -9.81
C ALA A 24 -23.13 11.85 -10.02
N GLN A 25 -23.10 11.18 -11.16
CA GLN A 25 -24.06 10.11 -11.48
C GLN A 25 -23.93 8.92 -10.53
N LEU A 26 -22.68 8.55 -10.15
CA LEU A 26 -22.43 7.46 -9.21
C LEU A 26 -22.90 7.82 -7.79
N THR A 27 -22.68 9.06 -7.36
CA THR A 27 -23.20 9.57 -6.09
C THR A 27 -24.73 9.55 -6.05
N GLU A 28 -25.40 10.08 -7.10
CA GLU A 28 -26.86 10.01 -7.21
C GLU A 28 -27.39 8.57 -7.21
N ALA A 29 -26.73 7.66 -7.92
CA ALA A 29 -27.11 6.26 -7.93
C ALA A 29 -26.95 5.61 -6.55
N ALA A 30 -25.84 5.87 -5.85
CA ALA A 30 -25.60 5.35 -4.50
C ALA A 30 -26.63 5.87 -3.48
N LEU A 31 -26.95 7.16 -3.52
CA LEU A 31 -27.97 7.76 -2.65
C LEU A 31 -29.36 7.19 -2.94
N ARG A 32 -29.77 7.09 -4.20
CA ARG A 32 -31.06 6.51 -4.61
C ARG A 32 -31.20 5.06 -4.16
N ARG A 33 -30.09 4.32 -4.12
CA ARG A 33 -30.04 2.90 -3.72
C ARG A 33 -29.87 2.69 -2.22
N GLY A 34 -29.69 3.80 -1.44
CA GLY A 34 -29.50 3.73 -0.01
C GLY A 34 -28.13 3.16 0.39
N GLU A 35 -27.13 3.27 -0.47
CA GLU A 35 -25.77 2.78 -0.20
C GLU A 35 -24.99 3.67 0.77
N GLY A 36 -25.36 4.96 0.89
CA GLY A 36 -24.68 5.91 1.74
C GLY A 36 -25.44 7.23 1.93
N LYS A 37 -24.75 8.19 2.55
CA LYS A 37 -25.25 9.53 2.84
C LYS A 37 -24.22 10.57 2.38
N LEU A 38 -24.64 11.83 2.16
CA LEU A 38 -23.70 12.93 1.94
C LEU A 38 -23.27 13.57 3.27
N SER A 39 -21.99 13.94 3.34
CA SER A 39 -21.47 14.80 4.39
C SER A 39 -21.77 16.28 4.10
N ASN A 40 -21.47 17.16 5.05
CA ASN A 40 -21.55 18.62 4.88
C ASN A 40 -20.59 19.15 3.79
N THR A 41 -19.52 18.42 3.48
CA THR A 41 -18.56 18.74 2.39
C THR A 41 -18.97 18.15 1.04
N GLY A 42 -20.06 17.38 1.00
CA GLY A 42 -20.55 16.71 -0.20
C GLY A 42 -19.86 15.37 -0.53
N ALA A 43 -18.98 14.87 0.33
CA ALA A 43 -18.40 13.54 0.17
C ALA A 43 -19.47 12.45 0.39
N LEU A 44 -19.40 11.36 -0.38
CA LEU A 44 -20.26 10.19 -0.16
C LEU A 44 -19.71 9.38 1.01
N VAL A 45 -20.53 9.12 2.01
CA VAL A 45 -20.19 8.38 3.23
C VAL A 45 -20.91 7.05 3.24
N VAL A 46 -20.15 5.95 3.36
CA VAL A 46 -20.68 4.59 3.40
C VAL A 46 -20.15 3.81 4.60
N THR A 47 -20.88 2.79 5.02
CA THR A 47 -20.39 1.77 5.95
C THR A 47 -20.19 0.46 5.21
N THR A 48 -19.12 -0.26 5.54
CA THR A 48 -18.74 -1.49 4.82
C THR A 48 -19.18 -2.76 5.55
N GLY A 49 -20.09 -2.64 6.51
CA GLY A 49 -20.70 -3.76 7.24
C GLY A 49 -19.69 -4.50 8.11
N LYS A 50 -19.73 -5.83 8.05
CA LYS A 50 -18.87 -6.71 8.86
C LYS A 50 -17.38 -6.53 8.58
N TYR A 51 -17.01 -6.28 7.33
CA TYR A 51 -15.62 -6.14 6.89
C TYR A 51 -15.27 -4.65 6.77
N THR A 52 -14.67 -4.12 7.84
CA THR A 52 -14.22 -2.72 7.88
C THR A 52 -12.76 -2.55 7.46
N GLY A 53 -12.14 -3.62 6.97
CA GLY A 53 -10.77 -3.68 6.47
C GLY A 53 -10.57 -4.90 5.58
N ARG A 54 -9.36 -5.06 5.07
CA ARG A 54 -9.00 -6.23 4.26
C ARG A 54 -9.10 -7.52 5.07
N SER A 55 -9.41 -8.60 4.35
CA SER A 55 -9.52 -9.95 4.90
C SER A 55 -8.44 -10.87 4.29
N PRO A 56 -7.18 -10.80 4.76
CA PRO A 56 -6.07 -11.55 4.15
C PRO A 56 -6.27 -13.06 4.14
N LYS A 57 -7.01 -13.60 5.10
CA LYS A 57 -7.32 -15.04 5.19
C LYS A 57 -8.34 -15.51 4.14
N ASP A 58 -9.10 -14.59 3.56
CA ASP A 58 -10.10 -14.85 2.54
C ASP A 58 -9.56 -14.63 1.12
N LYS A 59 -8.26 -14.39 0.99
CA LYS A 59 -7.59 -14.26 -0.30
C LYS A 59 -7.05 -15.60 -0.78
N PHE A 60 -7.32 -15.91 -2.05
CA PHE A 60 -6.88 -17.12 -2.73
C PHE A 60 -6.30 -16.80 -4.10
N ILE A 61 -5.39 -17.66 -4.56
CA ILE A 61 -4.86 -17.64 -5.93
C ILE A 61 -5.21 -18.98 -6.57
N VAL A 62 -5.71 -18.95 -7.81
CA VAL A 62 -6.03 -20.17 -8.54
C VAL A 62 -4.72 -20.85 -8.93
N ASP A 63 -4.58 -22.10 -8.48
CA ASP A 63 -3.40 -22.91 -8.79
C ASP A 63 -3.60 -23.62 -10.14
N THR A 64 -2.87 -23.16 -11.15
CA THR A 64 -2.85 -23.75 -12.48
C THR A 64 -1.42 -24.07 -12.92
N PRO A 65 -1.21 -25.04 -13.82
CA PRO A 65 0.14 -25.39 -14.28
C PRO A 65 0.94 -24.20 -14.85
N SER A 66 0.25 -23.21 -15.44
CA SER A 66 0.90 -22.05 -16.08
C SER A 66 1.44 -21.02 -15.10
N VAL A 67 0.99 -21.04 -13.83
CA VAL A 67 1.39 -20.06 -12.81
C VAL A 67 1.95 -20.71 -11.53
N HIS A 68 1.84 -22.03 -11.39
CA HIS A 68 2.22 -22.76 -10.17
C HIS A 68 3.62 -22.42 -9.69
N ASP A 69 4.59 -22.46 -10.59
CA ASP A 69 6.02 -22.24 -10.28
C ASP A 69 6.36 -20.76 -10.03
N ASP A 70 5.49 -19.83 -10.43
CA ASP A 70 5.68 -18.40 -10.25
C ASP A 70 5.19 -17.89 -8.89
N ILE A 71 4.39 -18.68 -8.16
CA ILE A 71 3.75 -18.25 -6.92
C ILE A 71 4.51 -18.79 -5.70
N ALA A 72 4.76 -17.90 -4.75
CA ALA A 72 5.27 -18.26 -3.43
C ALA A 72 4.11 -18.77 -2.55
N TRP A 73 3.75 -20.03 -2.73
CA TRP A 73 2.67 -20.68 -2.01
C TRP A 73 2.93 -20.78 -0.51
N GLY A 74 1.88 -20.55 0.29
CA GLY A 74 1.97 -20.62 1.75
C GLY A 74 0.74 -20.02 2.44
N SER A 75 0.93 -19.57 3.66
CA SER A 75 -0.16 -18.97 4.47
C SER A 75 -0.65 -17.62 3.94
N VAL A 76 0.13 -16.95 3.09
CA VAL A 76 -0.23 -15.65 2.48
C VAL A 76 -0.86 -15.86 1.10
N ASN A 77 -0.22 -16.66 0.25
CA ASN A 77 -0.74 -17.01 -1.07
C ASN A 77 -1.34 -18.42 -1.00
N VAL A 78 -2.63 -18.48 -0.67
CA VAL A 78 -3.34 -19.75 -0.46
C VAL A 78 -3.91 -20.25 -1.78
N PRO A 79 -3.61 -21.52 -2.18
CA PRO A 79 -4.11 -22.06 -3.43
C PRO A 79 -5.62 -22.38 -3.35
N ILE A 80 -6.31 -22.19 -4.48
CA ILE A 80 -7.64 -22.72 -4.73
C ILE A 80 -7.65 -23.38 -6.12
N THR A 81 -8.40 -24.47 -6.27
CA THR A 81 -8.45 -25.17 -7.56
C THR A 81 -9.25 -24.39 -8.59
N GLN A 82 -8.91 -24.59 -9.88
CA GLN A 82 -9.65 -23.99 -11.00
C GLN A 82 -11.13 -24.39 -10.98
N GLU A 83 -11.45 -25.61 -10.58
CA GLU A 83 -12.82 -26.10 -10.48
C GLU A 83 -13.64 -25.28 -9.47
N LYS A 84 -13.08 -25.07 -8.26
CA LYS A 84 -13.72 -24.27 -7.22
C LYS A 84 -13.87 -22.82 -7.63
N PHE A 85 -12.85 -22.22 -8.23
CA PHE A 85 -12.94 -20.88 -8.78
C PHE A 85 -14.08 -20.77 -9.79
N ASN A 86 -14.15 -21.67 -10.76
CA ASN A 86 -15.19 -21.67 -11.80
C ASN A 86 -16.59 -21.83 -11.19
N ALA A 87 -16.73 -22.66 -10.15
CA ALA A 87 -18.00 -22.84 -9.44
C ALA A 87 -18.42 -21.54 -8.71
N ILE A 88 -17.52 -20.90 -7.96
CA ILE A 88 -17.80 -19.63 -7.26
C ILE A 88 -18.11 -18.53 -8.27
N ARG A 89 -17.29 -18.40 -9.32
CA ARG A 89 -17.52 -17.44 -10.40
C ARG A 89 -18.90 -17.61 -11.04
N SER A 90 -19.29 -18.82 -11.34
CA SER A 90 -20.61 -19.11 -11.93
C SER A 90 -21.76 -18.69 -11.01
N LYS A 91 -21.62 -18.91 -9.69
CA LYS A 91 -22.60 -18.46 -8.70
C LYS A 91 -22.65 -16.92 -8.62
N VAL A 92 -21.49 -16.24 -8.65
CA VAL A 92 -21.42 -14.77 -8.68
C VAL A 92 -22.08 -14.22 -9.95
N ILE A 93 -21.81 -14.80 -11.11
CA ILE A 93 -22.46 -14.42 -12.37
C ILE A 93 -23.98 -14.63 -12.31
N ALA A 94 -24.44 -15.75 -11.75
CA ALA A 94 -25.86 -16.01 -11.56
C ALA A 94 -26.49 -14.99 -10.57
N TYR A 95 -25.79 -14.64 -9.52
CA TYR A 95 -26.21 -13.62 -8.54
C TYR A 95 -26.35 -12.23 -9.19
N LEU A 96 -25.44 -11.87 -10.11
CA LEU A 96 -25.44 -10.57 -10.79
C LEU A 96 -26.54 -10.44 -11.85
N GLN A 97 -27.19 -11.54 -12.29
CA GLN A 97 -28.36 -11.44 -13.17
C GLN A 97 -29.47 -10.62 -12.52
N ASN A 98 -30.23 -9.90 -13.33
CA ASN A 98 -31.36 -9.08 -12.91
C ASN A 98 -31.01 -7.96 -11.90
N ARG A 99 -29.74 -7.55 -11.83
CA ARG A 99 -29.23 -6.44 -11.01
C ARG A 99 -28.81 -5.25 -11.88
N GLU A 100 -28.75 -4.08 -11.29
CA GLU A 100 -28.06 -2.93 -11.87
C GLU A 100 -26.55 -3.20 -11.78
N ILE A 101 -25.85 -3.05 -12.88
CA ILE A 101 -24.41 -3.32 -13.00
C ILE A 101 -23.68 -2.04 -13.34
N PHE A 102 -22.65 -1.75 -12.58
CA PHE A 102 -21.77 -0.59 -12.78
C PHE A 102 -20.41 -1.07 -13.28
N ILE A 103 -20.02 -0.62 -14.47
CA ILE A 103 -18.73 -0.96 -15.09
C ILE A 103 -17.82 0.27 -14.99
N PHE A 104 -16.62 0.06 -14.53
CA PHE A 104 -15.53 1.01 -14.70
C PHE A 104 -14.45 0.35 -15.57
N ASP A 105 -14.23 0.90 -16.73
CA ASP A 105 -13.09 0.59 -17.59
C ASP A 105 -12.01 1.63 -17.33
N GLY A 106 -10.92 1.22 -16.72
CA GLY A 106 -9.84 2.09 -16.28
C GLY A 106 -8.48 1.45 -16.47
N MET A 107 -7.45 2.11 -16.01
CA MET A 107 -6.07 1.70 -16.22
C MET A 107 -5.28 1.73 -14.91
N ALA A 108 -4.30 0.84 -14.79
CA ALA A 108 -3.25 0.88 -13.79
C ALA A 108 -1.89 1.05 -14.47
N GLY A 109 -1.06 1.95 -13.92
CA GLY A 109 0.26 2.29 -14.46
C GLY A 109 0.24 3.55 -15.33
N ALA A 110 0.80 4.65 -14.81
CA ALA A 110 0.86 5.94 -15.48
C ALA A 110 1.90 5.98 -16.63
N ASP A 111 2.85 5.05 -16.66
CA ASP A 111 3.77 4.88 -17.78
C ASP A 111 3.06 4.12 -18.94
N PRO A 112 2.86 4.74 -20.11
CA PRO A 112 2.08 4.14 -21.20
C PRO A 112 2.58 2.77 -21.68
N VAL A 113 3.86 2.46 -21.51
CA VAL A 113 4.42 1.14 -21.88
C VAL A 113 4.06 0.06 -20.86
N CYS A 114 3.87 0.46 -19.60
CA CYS A 114 3.57 -0.44 -18.48
C CYS A 114 2.08 -0.44 -18.09
N THR A 115 1.27 0.38 -18.75
CA THR A 115 -0.18 0.47 -18.49
C THR A 115 -0.88 -0.86 -18.73
N ARG A 116 -1.82 -1.21 -17.81
CA ARG A 116 -2.72 -2.35 -17.96
C ARG A 116 -4.18 -1.88 -17.84
N LYS A 117 -5.02 -2.43 -18.69
CA LYS A 117 -6.46 -2.15 -18.74
C LYS A 117 -7.21 -3.07 -17.78
N PHE A 118 -8.01 -2.48 -16.91
CA PHE A 118 -8.84 -3.20 -15.95
C PHE A 118 -10.31 -2.88 -16.16
N ARG A 119 -11.13 -3.92 -16.31
CA ARG A 119 -12.58 -3.81 -16.25
C ARG A 119 -13.09 -4.23 -14.89
N ILE A 120 -13.70 -3.30 -14.16
CA ILE A 120 -14.27 -3.57 -12.85
C ILE A 120 -15.80 -3.58 -12.98
N ILE A 121 -16.42 -4.70 -12.60
CA ILE A 121 -17.87 -4.92 -12.68
C ILE A 121 -18.41 -4.96 -11.26
N ASN A 122 -19.09 -3.89 -10.86
CA ASN A 122 -19.57 -3.68 -9.49
C ASN A 122 -21.09 -3.88 -9.39
N GLU A 123 -21.50 -4.49 -8.27
CA GLU A 123 -22.87 -4.49 -7.80
C GLU A 123 -23.28 -3.12 -7.23
N LEU A 124 -22.34 -2.43 -6.54
CA LEU A 124 -22.60 -1.17 -5.85
C LEU A 124 -22.03 0.04 -6.64
N ALA A 125 -22.84 1.09 -6.72
CA ALA A 125 -22.44 2.37 -7.31
C ALA A 125 -21.32 3.05 -6.47
N SER A 126 -21.39 2.94 -5.16
CA SER A 126 -20.38 3.48 -4.23
C SER A 126 -18.99 2.85 -4.44
N GLN A 127 -18.91 1.53 -4.63
CA GLN A 127 -17.64 0.87 -4.95
C GLN A 127 -17.15 1.21 -6.36
N ASN A 128 -18.04 1.49 -7.30
CA ASN A 128 -17.67 1.97 -8.63
C ASN A 128 -17.15 3.41 -8.57
N LEU A 129 -17.73 4.28 -7.71
CA LEU A 129 -17.17 5.60 -7.42
C LEU A 129 -15.75 5.48 -6.83
N PHE A 130 -15.56 4.61 -5.84
CA PHE A 130 -14.23 4.39 -5.26
C PHE A 130 -13.19 4.05 -6.33
N ILE A 131 -13.48 3.08 -7.19
CA ILE A 131 -12.50 2.64 -8.18
C ILE A 131 -12.32 3.65 -9.32
N HIS A 132 -13.34 4.44 -9.64
CA HIS A 132 -13.24 5.58 -10.54
C HIS A 132 -12.24 6.61 -10.01
N GLU A 133 -12.21 6.85 -8.69
CA GLU A 133 -11.26 7.78 -8.07
C GLU A 133 -9.84 7.19 -7.96
N LEU A 134 -9.73 5.89 -7.75
CA LEU A 134 -8.45 5.23 -7.46
C LEU A 134 -7.67 4.81 -8.70
N LEU A 135 -8.30 4.36 -9.78
CA LEU A 135 -7.59 4.00 -11.00
C LEU A 135 -7.40 5.20 -11.94
N ILE A 136 -6.50 5.03 -12.90
CA ILE A 136 -6.31 6.02 -13.95
C ILE A 136 -7.54 6.00 -14.85
N ARG A 137 -8.19 7.15 -14.95
CA ARG A 137 -9.39 7.35 -15.75
C ARG A 137 -9.01 7.51 -17.22
N PRO A 138 -9.63 6.78 -18.14
CA PRO A 138 -9.41 6.98 -19.55
C PRO A 138 -10.01 8.32 -20.01
N THR A 139 -9.41 8.94 -20.99
CA THR A 139 -10.03 10.02 -21.77
C THR A 139 -11.24 9.48 -22.54
N ALA A 140 -12.06 10.37 -23.07
CA ALA A 140 -13.22 9.96 -23.89
C ALA A 140 -12.78 9.14 -25.13
N GLU A 141 -11.67 9.52 -25.78
CA GLU A 141 -11.10 8.83 -26.92
C GLU A 141 -10.56 7.43 -26.53
N GLU A 142 -9.84 7.34 -25.41
CA GLU A 142 -9.34 6.05 -24.90
C GLU A 142 -10.49 5.12 -24.50
N LEU A 143 -11.57 5.68 -23.94
CA LEU A 143 -12.74 4.90 -23.57
C LEU A 143 -13.52 4.39 -24.79
N GLU A 144 -13.63 5.19 -25.86
CA GLU A 144 -14.23 4.78 -27.13
C GLU A 144 -13.43 3.64 -27.77
N ASN A 145 -12.11 3.73 -27.71
CA ASN A 145 -11.16 2.76 -28.27
C ASN A 145 -10.64 1.75 -27.22
N TYR A 146 -11.34 1.57 -26.11
CA TYR A 146 -10.83 0.79 -24.98
C TYR A 146 -10.51 -0.66 -25.33
N GLY A 147 -11.38 -1.30 -26.13
CA GLY A 147 -11.21 -2.69 -26.55
C GLY A 147 -11.42 -3.67 -25.40
N GLU A 148 -10.62 -4.73 -25.37
CA GLU A 148 -10.63 -5.73 -24.30
C GLU A 148 -9.74 -5.29 -23.14
N ALA A 149 -10.19 -5.61 -21.92
CA ALA A 149 -9.39 -5.41 -20.71
C ALA A 149 -8.34 -6.52 -20.55
N ASP A 150 -7.18 -6.18 -19.99
CA ASP A 150 -6.16 -7.16 -19.62
C ASP A 150 -6.63 -8.04 -18.46
N PHE A 151 -7.40 -7.46 -17.53
CA PHE A 151 -8.02 -8.15 -16.40
C PHE A 151 -9.45 -7.67 -16.16
N THR A 152 -10.32 -8.60 -15.75
CA THR A 152 -11.69 -8.32 -15.33
C THR A 152 -11.88 -8.67 -13.85
N ILE A 153 -12.42 -7.73 -13.07
CA ILE A 153 -12.70 -7.92 -11.65
C ILE A 153 -14.22 -7.88 -11.42
N PHE A 154 -14.77 -8.97 -10.91
CA PHE A 154 -16.17 -9.05 -10.49
C PHE A 154 -16.27 -8.72 -9.01
N VAL A 155 -17.13 -7.77 -8.66
CA VAL A 155 -17.31 -7.28 -7.28
C VAL A 155 -18.77 -7.41 -6.88
N ALA A 156 -19.09 -8.43 -6.12
CA ALA A 156 -20.43 -8.79 -5.69
C ALA A 156 -20.51 -8.95 -4.16
N PRO A 157 -20.47 -7.85 -3.39
CA PRO A 157 -20.42 -7.90 -1.94
C PRO A 157 -21.66 -8.54 -1.29
N GLY A 158 -22.80 -8.52 -1.96
CA GLY A 158 -24.03 -9.16 -1.48
C GLY A 158 -24.06 -10.67 -1.71
N PHE A 159 -23.19 -11.23 -2.56
CA PHE A 159 -23.02 -12.68 -2.68
C PHE A 159 -22.11 -13.19 -1.57
N LYS A 160 -22.54 -14.25 -0.87
CA LYS A 160 -21.79 -14.86 0.21
C LYS A 160 -21.47 -16.31 -0.11
N CYS A 161 -20.20 -16.69 0.05
CA CYS A 161 -19.75 -18.07 -0.05
C CYS A 161 -20.27 -18.90 1.13
N ILE A 162 -20.38 -20.19 0.91
CA ILE A 162 -20.63 -21.20 1.94
C ILE A 162 -19.36 -22.01 2.11
N PRO A 163 -18.58 -21.79 3.19
CA PRO A 163 -17.24 -22.37 3.34
C PRO A 163 -17.17 -23.88 3.09
N GLU A 164 -18.14 -24.63 3.60
CA GLU A 164 -18.20 -26.09 3.50
C GLU A 164 -18.43 -26.58 2.07
N ILE A 165 -19.02 -25.74 1.21
CA ILE A 165 -19.31 -26.06 -0.20
C ILE A 165 -18.24 -25.47 -1.11
N ASP A 166 -17.94 -24.20 -0.91
CA ASP A 166 -17.06 -23.40 -1.79
C ASP A 166 -15.57 -23.60 -1.47
N GLY A 167 -15.27 -24.10 -0.27
CA GLY A 167 -13.90 -24.31 0.19
C GLY A 167 -13.18 -23.00 0.53
N THR A 168 -13.93 -21.97 0.86
CA THR A 168 -13.43 -20.67 1.32
C THR A 168 -13.21 -20.66 2.84
N HIS A 169 -12.46 -19.67 3.35
CA HIS A 169 -12.25 -19.55 4.78
C HIS A 169 -13.48 -19.00 5.51
N SER A 170 -14.19 -18.06 4.88
CA SER A 170 -15.41 -17.45 5.39
C SER A 170 -16.43 -17.24 4.27
N GLU A 171 -17.49 -16.49 4.56
CA GLU A 171 -18.48 -16.05 3.57
C GLU A 171 -17.93 -15.07 2.53
N ALA A 172 -16.77 -14.43 2.80
CA ALA A 172 -16.07 -13.59 1.86
C ALA A 172 -14.99 -14.37 1.10
N ALA A 173 -14.71 -13.96 -0.13
CA ALA A 173 -13.59 -14.46 -0.89
C ALA A 173 -13.05 -13.42 -1.85
N ILE A 174 -11.73 -13.35 -1.94
CA ILE A 174 -10.96 -12.57 -2.92
C ILE A 174 -10.10 -13.55 -3.69
N ILE A 175 -10.48 -13.90 -4.92
CA ILE A 175 -9.85 -14.98 -5.67
C ILE A 175 -9.26 -14.41 -6.96
N VAL A 176 -7.96 -14.59 -7.14
CA VAL A 176 -7.23 -14.15 -8.33
C VAL A 176 -6.92 -15.34 -9.22
N ASP A 177 -7.36 -15.29 -10.48
CA ASP A 177 -7.01 -16.22 -11.54
C ASP A 177 -6.15 -15.51 -12.58
N TYR A 178 -4.86 -15.76 -12.53
CA TYR A 178 -3.90 -15.14 -13.46
C TYR A 178 -3.99 -15.73 -14.88
N GLU A 179 -4.39 -16.99 -15.01
CA GLU A 179 -4.52 -17.65 -16.31
C GLU A 179 -5.75 -17.15 -17.07
N GLN A 180 -6.91 -17.11 -16.41
CA GLN A 180 -8.14 -16.57 -17.01
C GLN A 180 -8.18 -15.03 -16.95
N LYS A 181 -7.22 -14.38 -16.32
CA LYS A 181 -7.14 -12.91 -16.15
C LYS A 181 -8.39 -12.33 -15.49
N GLN A 182 -8.82 -12.97 -14.42
CA GLN A 182 -10.03 -12.60 -13.68
C GLN A 182 -9.78 -12.54 -12.17
N VAL A 183 -10.53 -11.68 -11.52
CA VAL A 183 -10.61 -11.63 -10.06
C VAL A 183 -12.08 -11.67 -9.66
N VAL A 184 -12.40 -12.43 -8.62
CA VAL A 184 -13.73 -12.45 -8.00
C VAL A 184 -13.60 -11.96 -6.56
N ILE A 185 -14.35 -10.91 -6.24
CA ILE A 185 -14.47 -10.36 -4.89
C ILE A 185 -15.93 -10.48 -4.47
N CYS A 186 -16.20 -11.21 -3.41
CA CYS A 186 -17.55 -11.39 -2.89
C CYS A 186 -17.58 -11.38 -1.36
N GLY A 187 -18.74 -11.11 -0.77
CA GLY A 187 -18.99 -11.11 0.67
C GLY A 187 -18.39 -9.93 1.44
N SER A 188 -17.60 -9.06 0.81
CA SER A 188 -16.99 -7.89 1.44
C SER A 188 -17.40 -6.60 0.72
N GLN A 189 -17.84 -5.60 1.48
CA GLN A 189 -18.14 -4.26 0.96
C GLN A 189 -16.91 -3.32 1.05
N TYR A 190 -15.84 -3.73 1.70
CA TYR A 190 -14.64 -2.91 1.85
C TYR A 190 -13.94 -2.71 0.51
N SER A 191 -13.94 -1.46 0.02
CA SER A 191 -13.45 -1.13 -1.33
C SER A 191 -11.95 -1.33 -1.51
N GLY A 192 -11.18 -1.32 -0.42
CA GLY A 192 -9.75 -1.60 -0.43
C GLY A 192 -9.37 -2.97 -0.99
N GLU A 193 -10.29 -3.95 -1.01
CA GLU A 193 -10.04 -5.26 -1.65
C GLU A 193 -9.93 -5.12 -3.17
N ILE A 194 -10.68 -4.22 -3.81
CA ILE A 194 -10.61 -3.96 -5.25
C ILE A 194 -9.24 -3.36 -5.60
N LYS A 195 -8.86 -2.29 -4.89
CA LYS A 195 -7.57 -1.62 -5.04
C LYS A 195 -6.41 -2.62 -4.91
N LYS A 196 -6.39 -3.40 -3.83
CA LYS A 196 -5.29 -4.34 -3.54
C LYS A 196 -5.29 -5.57 -4.46
N SER A 197 -6.41 -5.92 -5.05
CA SER A 197 -6.46 -6.94 -6.11
C SER A 197 -5.76 -6.46 -7.38
N VAL A 198 -6.01 -5.21 -7.80
CA VAL A 198 -5.28 -4.58 -8.93
C VAL A 198 -3.78 -4.57 -8.64
N PHE A 199 -3.39 -4.13 -7.43
CA PHE A 199 -1.98 -4.12 -7.02
C PHE A 199 -1.34 -5.51 -7.04
N SER A 200 -2.03 -6.53 -6.54
CA SER A 200 -1.53 -7.92 -6.58
C SER A 200 -1.35 -8.42 -8.03
N VAL A 201 -2.24 -8.03 -8.94
CA VAL A 201 -2.10 -8.34 -10.37
C VAL A 201 -0.87 -7.64 -10.96
N MET A 202 -0.67 -6.37 -10.68
CA MET A 202 0.51 -5.64 -11.15
C MET A 202 1.80 -6.22 -10.56
N ASN A 203 1.79 -6.66 -9.29
CA ASN A 203 2.93 -7.31 -8.64
C ASN A 203 3.30 -8.67 -9.24
N PHE A 204 2.39 -9.32 -9.94
CA PHE A 204 2.65 -10.54 -10.70
C PHE A 204 3.11 -10.27 -12.14
N LEU A 205 2.53 -9.27 -12.80
CA LEU A 205 2.80 -9.00 -14.21
C LEU A 205 4.11 -8.23 -14.42
N MET A 206 4.34 -7.20 -13.63
CA MET A 206 5.45 -6.25 -13.83
C MET A 206 6.84 -6.89 -13.73
N PRO A 207 7.14 -7.80 -12.79
CA PRO A 207 8.45 -8.45 -12.73
C PRO A 207 8.79 -9.23 -14.00
N LYS A 208 7.80 -9.84 -14.64
CA LYS A 208 7.98 -10.59 -15.90
C LYS A 208 8.38 -9.70 -17.08
N GLU A 209 8.20 -8.41 -16.95
CA GLU A 209 8.55 -7.38 -17.94
C GLU A 209 9.76 -6.53 -17.50
N GLY A 210 10.44 -6.96 -16.45
CA GLY A 210 11.61 -6.27 -15.92
C GLY A 210 11.28 -4.97 -15.18
N VAL A 211 10.05 -4.78 -14.71
CA VAL A 211 9.62 -3.63 -13.92
C VAL A 211 9.47 -4.04 -12.46
N LEU A 212 10.11 -3.34 -11.53
CA LEU A 212 9.97 -3.59 -10.10
C LEU A 212 8.70 -2.92 -9.56
N PRO A 213 7.68 -3.69 -9.15
CA PRO A 213 6.53 -3.13 -8.44
C PRO A 213 6.87 -2.94 -6.96
N MET A 214 6.33 -1.88 -6.37
CA MET A 214 6.69 -1.46 -5.02
C MET A 214 5.50 -0.94 -4.24
N HIS A 215 5.36 -1.38 -2.99
CA HIS A 215 4.46 -0.80 -2.01
C HIS A 215 5.18 0.37 -1.33
N CYS A 216 5.18 1.50 -1.98
CA CYS A 216 5.89 2.71 -1.54
C CYS A 216 5.16 3.96 -2.00
N SER A 217 5.40 5.08 -1.33
CA SER A 217 5.09 6.41 -1.87
C SER A 217 6.28 6.96 -2.65
N ALA A 218 6.02 7.93 -3.52
CA ALA A 218 7.06 8.58 -4.31
C ALA A 218 6.79 10.08 -4.48
N ASN A 219 7.86 10.86 -4.46
CA ASN A 219 7.80 12.29 -4.76
C ASN A 219 8.99 12.72 -5.62
N MET A 220 8.91 13.92 -6.14
CA MET A 220 9.88 14.48 -7.07
C MET A 220 10.16 15.94 -6.73
N ASP A 221 11.43 16.33 -6.81
CA ASP A 221 11.82 17.72 -6.73
C ASP A 221 11.28 18.50 -7.97
N PRO A 222 10.61 19.64 -7.78
CA PRO A 222 9.99 20.37 -8.88
C PRO A 222 10.99 21.03 -9.85
N GLU A 223 12.23 21.29 -9.41
CA GLU A 223 13.25 21.98 -10.18
C GLU A 223 14.24 21.00 -10.84
N THR A 224 14.77 20.06 -10.03
CA THR A 224 15.78 19.11 -10.51
C THR A 224 15.16 17.85 -11.12
N HIS A 225 13.87 17.60 -10.88
CA HIS A 225 13.15 16.37 -11.23
C HIS A 225 13.73 15.10 -10.59
N GLU A 226 14.52 15.24 -9.54
CA GLU A 226 15.07 14.13 -8.77
C GLU A 226 13.98 13.44 -7.96
N THR A 227 13.87 12.14 -8.18
CA THR A 227 12.80 11.33 -7.58
C THR A 227 13.31 10.59 -6.34
N ALA A 228 12.43 10.45 -5.35
CA ALA A 228 12.64 9.64 -4.16
C ALA A 228 11.45 8.70 -3.93
N VAL A 229 11.74 7.51 -3.40
CA VAL A 229 10.72 6.53 -3.00
C VAL A 229 10.83 6.22 -1.51
N PHE A 230 9.66 6.02 -0.88
CA PHE A 230 9.54 5.81 0.55
C PHE A 230 8.77 4.52 0.82
N PHE A 231 9.46 3.53 1.34
CA PHE A 231 8.85 2.30 1.83
C PHE A 231 8.54 2.44 3.32
N GLY A 232 7.49 1.78 3.76
CA GLY A 232 7.14 1.76 5.18
C GLY A 232 5.75 1.21 5.40
N LEU A 233 5.56 0.59 6.55
CA LEU A 233 4.27 0.07 6.98
C LEU A 233 3.44 1.19 7.63
N SER A 234 2.17 0.87 7.95
CA SER A 234 1.29 1.81 8.64
C SER A 234 1.91 2.31 9.96
N GLY A 235 1.85 3.61 10.20
CA GLY A 235 2.39 4.24 11.42
C GLY A 235 3.87 4.61 11.38
N THR A 236 4.61 4.28 10.30
CA THR A 236 6.02 4.67 10.16
C THR A 236 6.21 6.11 9.65
N GLY A 237 5.16 6.76 9.19
CA GLY A 237 5.20 8.13 8.65
C GLY A 237 5.35 8.21 7.13
N LYS A 238 5.12 7.12 6.38
CA LYS A 238 5.23 7.07 4.91
C LYS A 238 4.50 8.25 4.24
N THR A 239 3.22 8.41 4.47
CA THR A 239 2.41 9.47 3.88
C THR A 239 2.88 10.86 4.33
N THR A 240 3.11 11.05 5.63
CA THR A 240 3.53 12.33 6.21
C THR A 240 4.90 12.81 5.71
N LEU A 241 5.84 11.88 5.47
CA LEU A 241 7.20 12.22 5.04
C LEU A 241 7.32 12.36 3.52
N SER A 242 6.50 11.64 2.74
CA SER A 242 6.46 11.80 1.28
C SER A 242 5.63 13.00 0.83
N ALA A 243 4.65 13.46 1.65
CA ALA A 243 3.85 14.65 1.40
C ALA A 243 4.60 15.93 1.85
N ASP A 244 5.72 16.23 1.17
CA ASP A 244 6.49 17.45 1.38
C ASP A 244 5.89 18.56 0.50
N PRO A 245 5.49 19.73 1.06
CA PRO A 245 4.92 20.82 0.28
C PRO A 245 5.89 21.41 -0.76
N ASN A 246 7.21 21.19 -0.58
CA ASN A 246 8.24 21.63 -1.52
C ASN A 246 8.53 20.62 -2.64
N ARG A 247 7.90 19.46 -2.64
CA ARG A 247 8.09 18.41 -3.62
C ARG A 247 6.76 18.03 -4.26
N LYS A 248 6.77 17.54 -5.49
CA LYS A 248 5.58 17.04 -6.17
C LYS A 248 5.29 15.60 -5.77
N LEU A 249 4.08 15.29 -5.32
CA LEU A 249 3.64 13.94 -5.04
C LEU A 249 3.40 13.18 -6.35
N ILE A 250 4.12 12.06 -6.58
CA ILE A 250 3.86 11.14 -7.70
C ILE A 250 2.73 10.19 -7.31
N GLY A 251 2.77 9.67 -6.09
CA GLY A 251 1.73 8.84 -5.50
C GLY A 251 2.05 8.46 -4.06
N ASP A 252 1.04 7.99 -3.33
CA ASP A 252 1.13 7.75 -1.90
C ASP A 252 1.36 6.28 -1.50
N ASP A 253 1.16 5.29 -2.43
CA ASP A 253 1.09 3.89 -2.01
C ASP A 253 1.67 2.84 -2.97
N GLU A 254 1.45 2.93 -4.29
CA GLU A 254 1.72 1.84 -5.25
C GLU A 254 2.43 2.34 -6.51
N HIS A 255 3.66 1.88 -6.75
CA HIS A 255 4.50 2.34 -7.87
C HIS A 255 5.20 1.20 -8.59
N GLY A 256 5.56 1.45 -9.86
CA GLY A 256 6.49 0.66 -10.63
C GLY A 256 7.79 1.41 -10.89
N TRP A 257 8.91 0.71 -10.90
CA TRP A 257 10.22 1.22 -11.27
C TRP A 257 10.72 0.51 -12.53
N SER A 258 10.59 1.18 -13.66
CA SER A 258 11.11 0.75 -14.96
C SER A 258 12.48 1.40 -15.27
N ASP A 259 13.07 1.04 -16.40
CA ASP A 259 14.28 1.72 -16.89
C ASP A 259 14.04 3.19 -17.31
N ARG A 260 12.78 3.62 -17.40
CA ARG A 260 12.40 5.02 -17.68
C ARG A 260 12.18 5.85 -16.41
N GLY A 261 12.07 5.21 -15.27
CA GLY A 261 11.83 5.86 -13.98
C GLY A 261 10.67 5.27 -13.21
N ILE A 262 10.20 6.02 -12.23
CA ILE A 262 9.07 5.69 -11.37
C ILE A 262 7.76 6.08 -12.03
N PHE A 263 6.73 5.26 -11.84
CA PHE A 263 5.36 5.62 -12.21
C PHE A 263 4.37 5.09 -11.19
N ASN A 264 3.32 5.85 -10.95
CA ASN A 264 2.22 5.46 -10.09
C ASN A 264 1.35 4.40 -10.80
N PHE A 265 0.91 3.38 -10.09
CA PHE A 265 -0.10 2.45 -10.60
C PHE A 265 -1.49 3.06 -10.57
N GLU A 266 -1.72 4.02 -9.71
CA GLU A 266 -3.03 4.58 -9.40
C GLU A 266 -3.21 6.00 -9.97
N GLY A 267 -4.47 6.41 -10.07
CA GLY A 267 -4.88 7.78 -10.37
C GLY A 267 -5.48 8.51 -9.17
N GLY A 268 -5.41 7.92 -7.99
CA GLY A 268 -5.97 8.46 -6.76
C GLY A 268 -5.22 8.03 -5.51
N CYS A 269 -5.75 8.41 -4.37
CA CYS A 269 -5.21 8.13 -3.04
C CYS A 269 -6.27 7.47 -2.15
N TYR A 270 -5.82 6.64 -1.18
CA TYR A 270 -6.70 5.99 -0.22
C TYR A 270 -6.15 6.12 1.19
N ALA A 271 -6.49 7.22 1.85
CA ALA A 271 -5.90 7.62 3.12
C ALA A 271 -6.69 7.14 4.34
N LYS A 272 -6.02 7.01 5.49
CA LYS A 272 -6.67 6.84 6.80
C LYS A 272 -7.27 8.16 7.27
N CYS A 273 -8.42 8.07 7.96
CA CYS A 273 -9.12 9.22 8.53
C CYS A 273 -9.11 9.24 10.07
N ILE A 274 -8.71 8.15 10.74
CA ILE A 274 -8.65 8.16 12.21
C ILE A 274 -7.66 9.22 12.70
N ASN A 275 -8.09 10.08 13.63
CA ASN A 275 -7.34 11.22 14.17
C ASN A 275 -6.91 12.26 13.09
N LEU A 276 -7.59 12.30 11.95
CA LEU A 276 -7.31 13.24 10.88
C LEU A 276 -7.65 14.68 11.32
N SER A 277 -6.71 15.58 11.13
CA SER A 277 -6.93 17.00 11.42
C SER A 277 -6.40 17.91 10.31
N ALA A 278 -7.05 19.06 10.12
CA ALA A 278 -6.62 20.07 9.16
C ALA A 278 -5.23 20.65 9.47
N GLU A 279 -4.79 20.60 10.73
CA GLU A 279 -3.49 21.09 11.17
C GLU A 279 -2.35 20.14 10.77
N ASN A 280 -2.57 18.84 10.96
CA ASN A 280 -1.51 17.84 10.78
C ASN A 280 -1.43 17.34 9.33
N GLU A 281 -2.59 17.17 8.66
CA GLU A 281 -2.70 16.58 7.32
C GLU A 281 -3.67 17.37 6.45
N PRO A 282 -3.38 18.66 6.18
CA PRO A 282 -4.30 19.58 5.48
C PRO A 282 -4.68 19.10 4.09
N GLU A 283 -3.78 18.47 3.35
CA GLU A 283 -4.06 17.98 1.99
C GLU A 283 -5.12 16.88 2.00
N ILE A 284 -5.02 15.90 2.90
CA ILE A 284 -6.00 14.83 3.03
C ILE A 284 -7.33 15.38 3.53
N TYR A 285 -7.28 16.26 4.55
CA TYR A 285 -8.48 16.87 5.10
C TYR A 285 -9.27 17.64 4.04
N ASN A 286 -8.60 18.45 3.22
CA ASN A 286 -9.21 19.24 2.15
C ASN A 286 -9.64 18.40 0.93
N ALA A 287 -9.15 17.17 0.80
CA ALA A 287 -9.58 16.24 -0.23
C ALA A 287 -10.93 15.57 0.08
N ILE A 288 -11.44 15.69 1.32
CA ILE A 288 -12.74 15.17 1.72
C ILE A 288 -13.84 16.13 1.28
N LYS A 289 -14.25 16.00 0.05
CA LYS A 289 -15.26 16.84 -0.60
C LYS A 289 -16.03 16.05 -1.65
N PHE A 290 -16.96 16.71 -2.36
CA PHE A 290 -17.70 16.07 -3.44
C PHE A 290 -16.76 15.33 -4.41
N GLY A 291 -17.13 14.09 -4.76
CA GLY A 291 -16.33 13.17 -5.57
C GLY A 291 -15.53 12.16 -4.73
N SER A 292 -15.17 12.47 -3.48
CA SER A 292 -14.52 11.50 -2.60
C SER A 292 -15.51 10.50 -1.98
N LEU A 293 -15.02 9.29 -1.69
CA LEU A 293 -15.75 8.27 -0.94
C LEU A 293 -15.12 8.09 0.44
N VAL A 294 -15.93 8.26 1.48
CA VAL A 294 -15.53 8.06 2.89
C VAL A 294 -16.12 6.75 3.41
N GLU A 295 -15.27 5.88 3.95
CA GLU A 295 -15.67 4.58 4.49
C GLU A 295 -15.50 4.54 6.01
N ASN A 296 -16.58 4.17 6.70
CA ASN A 296 -16.64 3.84 8.12
C ASN A 296 -16.28 4.98 9.08
N VAL A 297 -16.22 6.23 8.63
CA VAL A 297 -16.08 7.39 9.51
C VAL A 297 -17.43 7.69 10.15
N ILE A 298 -17.43 7.92 11.45
CA ILE A 298 -18.64 8.37 12.16
C ILE A 298 -18.98 9.79 11.72
N MET A 299 -20.23 10.02 11.43
CA MET A 299 -20.77 11.28 10.98
C MET A 299 -22.05 11.61 11.75
N ASP A 300 -22.15 12.82 12.26
CA ASP A 300 -23.39 13.29 12.90
C ASP A 300 -24.54 13.35 11.88
N ASP A 301 -25.69 12.82 12.24
CA ASP A 301 -26.84 12.71 11.34
C ASP A 301 -27.53 14.05 11.04
N GLU A 302 -27.40 15.07 11.90
CA GLU A 302 -28.03 16.38 11.73
C GLU A 302 -27.08 17.37 11.02
N THR A 303 -25.86 17.52 11.56
CA THR A 303 -24.86 18.48 11.03
C THR A 303 -24.11 17.96 9.81
N ARG A 304 -24.06 16.63 9.63
CA ARG A 304 -23.29 15.94 8.58
C ARG A 304 -21.79 16.18 8.70
N GLU A 305 -21.32 16.51 9.88
CA GLU A 305 -19.90 16.68 10.21
C GLU A 305 -19.29 15.34 10.64
N PHE A 306 -18.01 15.13 10.31
CA PHE A 306 -17.29 13.95 10.68
C PHE A 306 -16.71 14.05 12.09
N ASP A 307 -16.75 12.94 12.82
CA ASP A 307 -15.93 12.71 14.00
C ASP A 307 -14.78 11.76 13.64
N PHE A 308 -13.62 12.33 13.33
CA PHE A 308 -12.43 11.56 12.96
C PHE A 308 -11.74 10.89 14.16
N ASP A 309 -12.09 11.27 15.39
CA ASP A 309 -11.53 10.67 16.60
C ASP A 309 -12.35 9.46 17.07
N ASP A 310 -13.57 9.30 16.54
CA ASP A 310 -14.45 8.17 16.89
C ASP A 310 -14.07 6.90 16.10
N GLY A 311 -13.35 5.99 16.77
CA GLY A 311 -13.02 4.65 16.30
C GLY A 311 -14.04 3.57 16.71
N SER A 312 -15.24 3.91 17.20
CA SER A 312 -16.22 2.96 17.73
C SER A 312 -16.66 1.90 16.71
N LEU A 313 -16.80 2.26 15.45
CA LEU A 313 -17.08 1.33 14.36
C LEU A 313 -15.82 0.57 13.94
N THR A 314 -14.74 1.29 13.72
CA THR A 314 -13.41 0.76 13.37
C THR A 314 -12.36 1.89 13.43
N GLU A 315 -11.12 1.55 13.78
CA GLU A 315 -9.99 2.46 13.61
C GLU A 315 -9.50 2.53 12.16
N ASN A 316 -9.98 1.63 11.28
CA ASN A 316 -9.64 1.61 9.85
C ASN A 316 -10.63 2.45 9.02
N THR A 317 -10.88 3.67 9.48
CA THR A 317 -11.64 4.67 8.71
C THR A 317 -10.82 5.14 7.51
N ARG A 318 -11.47 5.36 6.35
CA ARG A 318 -10.77 5.65 5.09
C ARG A 318 -11.48 6.72 4.26
N VAL A 319 -10.68 7.38 3.41
CA VAL A 319 -11.19 8.20 2.30
C VAL A 319 -10.44 7.86 1.01
N GLY A 320 -11.20 7.62 -0.06
CA GLY A 320 -10.70 7.51 -1.44
C GLY A 320 -10.99 8.81 -2.20
N TYR A 321 -10.00 9.34 -2.90
CA TYR A 321 -10.12 10.56 -3.68
C TYR A 321 -9.12 10.56 -4.85
N PRO A 322 -9.39 11.31 -5.94
CA PRO A 322 -8.47 11.40 -7.06
C PRO A 322 -7.21 12.18 -6.68
N VAL A 323 -6.07 11.81 -7.25
CA VAL A 323 -4.77 12.41 -6.90
C VAL A 323 -4.71 13.92 -7.20
N ASP A 324 -5.48 14.41 -8.17
CA ASP A 324 -5.58 15.83 -8.53
C ASP A 324 -6.31 16.68 -7.47
N TYR A 325 -6.85 16.08 -6.41
CA TYR A 325 -7.29 16.82 -5.22
C TYR A 325 -6.12 17.29 -4.34
N ILE A 326 -4.94 16.73 -4.53
CA ILE A 326 -3.69 17.15 -3.89
C ILE A 326 -3.04 18.24 -4.73
N SER A 327 -2.83 19.41 -4.13
CA SER A 327 -2.42 20.63 -4.84
C SER A 327 -1.05 20.53 -5.55
N ASN A 328 -0.13 19.75 -4.98
CA ASN A 328 1.24 19.53 -5.51
C ASN A 328 1.40 18.15 -6.17
N ALA A 329 0.34 17.52 -6.64
CA ALA A 329 0.42 16.25 -7.35
C ALA A 329 1.13 16.39 -8.71
N GLN A 330 1.95 15.40 -9.03
CA GLN A 330 2.56 15.23 -10.35
C GLN A 330 1.59 14.48 -11.28
N ILE A 331 1.12 15.16 -12.33
CA ILE A 331 0.19 14.57 -13.31
C ILE A 331 0.80 14.70 -14.73
N PRO A 332 0.91 13.59 -15.49
CA PRO A 332 0.65 12.22 -15.08
C PRO A 332 1.62 11.77 -13.98
N GLY A 333 1.24 10.71 -13.25
CA GLY A 333 1.99 10.19 -12.11
C GLY A 333 3.29 9.47 -12.53
N VAL A 334 4.19 10.19 -13.18
CA VAL A 334 5.51 9.68 -13.63
C VAL A 334 6.63 10.55 -13.10
N GLY A 335 7.78 9.95 -12.80
CA GLY A 335 8.99 10.61 -12.38
C GLY A 335 10.23 9.99 -13.02
N GLY A 336 11.39 10.56 -12.74
CA GLY A 336 12.68 10.02 -13.20
C GLY A 336 13.12 8.78 -12.42
N ILE A 337 14.36 8.37 -12.69
CA ILE A 337 15.02 7.30 -11.91
C ILE A 337 15.20 7.80 -10.47
N PRO A 338 14.84 6.99 -9.45
CA PRO A 338 15.05 7.37 -8.07
C PRO A 338 16.52 7.58 -7.73
N LYS A 339 16.84 8.74 -7.20
CA LYS A 339 18.16 9.02 -6.61
C LYS A 339 18.28 8.47 -5.21
N VAL A 340 17.16 8.45 -4.48
CA VAL A 340 17.12 8.05 -3.07
C VAL A 340 15.97 7.09 -2.81
N VAL A 341 16.27 6.02 -2.10
CA VAL A 341 15.30 5.10 -1.50
C VAL A 341 15.34 5.29 0.01
N ILE A 342 14.19 5.51 0.61
CA ILE A 342 14.03 5.61 2.07
C ILE A 342 13.24 4.40 2.55
N PHE A 343 13.81 3.62 3.46
CA PHE A 343 13.09 2.63 4.24
C PHE A 343 12.70 3.24 5.58
N LEU A 344 11.40 3.37 5.83
CA LEU A 344 10.87 3.88 7.09
C LEU A 344 10.58 2.71 8.03
N THR A 345 11.11 2.79 9.22
CA THR A 345 10.82 1.83 10.28
C THR A 345 10.49 2.55 11.57
N ALA A 346 9.64 1.93 12.39
CA ALA A 346 9.31 2.43 13.72
C ALA A 346 9.13 1.24 14.65
N ASP A 347 9.77 1.28 15.80
CA ASP A 347 9.58 0.30 16.85
C ASP A 347 9.48 0.99 18.23
N ALA A 348 9.35 0.21 19.26
CA ALA A 348 9.29 0.66 20.64
C ALA A 348 10.53 0.25 21.45
N PHE A 349 11.58 -0.22 20.78
CA PHE A 349 12.82 -0.65 21.44
C PHE A 349 13.75 0.53 21.75
N GLY A 350 13.74 1.56 20.91
CA GLY A 350 14.52 2.78 21.12
C GLY A 350 16.02 2.63 20.86
N VAL A 351 16.43 1.66 20.02
CA VAL A 351 17.85 1.31 19.81
C VAL A 351 18.33 1.49 18.38
N LEU A 352 17.42 1.54 17.39
CA LEU A 352 17.83 1.77 16.00
C LEU A 352 18.36 3.20 15.80
N PRO A 353 19.42 3.37 14.98
CA PRO A 353 19.89 4.70 14.60
C PRO A 353 18.80 5.50 13.88
N PRO A 354 18.73 6.83 14.10
CA PRO A 354 17.67 7.66 13.53
C PRO A 354 17.73 7.73 12.00
N ILE A 355 18.91 7.61 11.42
CA ILE A 355 19.15 7.41 10.00
C ILE A 355 20.43 6.61 9.80
N SER A 356 20.42 5.70 8.83
CA SER A 356 21.58 4.92 8.43
C SER A 356 21.66 4.81 6.92
N ARG A 357 22.87 4.85 6.36
CA ARG A 357 23.10 4.51 4.97
C ARG A 357 23.26 3.00 4.84
N LEU A 358 22.62 2.44 3.83
CA LEU A 358 22.67 1.02 3.50
C LEU A 358 23.45 0.81 2.21
N ASP A 359 24.32 -0.19 2.18
CA ASP A 359 24.84 -0.72 0.92
C ASP A 359 23.77 -1.58 0.22
N GLU A 360 24.08 -2.11 -0.96
CA GLU A 360 23.16 -2.90 -1.77
C GLU A 360 22.63 -4.14 -1.01
N ASN A 361 23.51 -4.89 -0.34
CA ASN A 361 23.13 -6.11 0.37
C ASN A 361 22.28 -5.80 1.61
N ALA A 362 22.65 -4.78 2.37
CA ALA A 362 21.86 -4.31 3.51
C ALA A 362 20.50 -3.75 3.06
N ALA A 363 20.45 -3.06 1.91
CA ALA A 363 19.19 -2.60 1.33
C ALA A 363 18.27 -3.77 0.97
N MET A 364 18.78 -4.81 0.31
CA MET A 364 18.00 -6.03 0.01
C MET A 364 17.56 -6.74 1.30
N TYR A 365 18.42 -6.84 2.31
CA TYR A 365 18.08 -7.43 3.61
C TYR A 365 16.90 -6.70 4.28
N HIS A 366 16.99 -5.38 4.41
CA HIS A 366 15.93 -4.58 5.05
C HIS A 366 14.64 -4.54 4.21
N PHE A 367 14.76 -4.55 2.89
CA PHE A 367 13.61 -4.66 1.99
C PHE A 367 12.86 -5.99 2.18
N VAL A 368 13.58 -7.10 2.20
CA VAL A 368 12.98 -8.42 2.39
C VAL A 368 12.36 -8.56 3.78
N THR A 369 13.00 -8.04 4.82
CA THR A 369 12.49 -8.17 6.19
C THR A 369 11.30 -7.26 6.47
N GLY A 370 11.27 -6.04 5.95
CA GLY A 370 10.16 -5.09 6.13
C GLY A 370 9.79 -4.88 7.59
N PHE A 371 10.78 -4.55 8.44
CA PHE A 371 10.58 -4.45 9.88
C PHE A 371 9.85 -3.18 10.31
N THR A 372 8.94 -3.34 11.25
CA THR A 372 8.34 -2.26 12.06
C THR A 372 7.76 -2.83 13.36
N SER A 373 7.11 -1.99 14.15
CA SER A 373 6.21 -2.44 15.22
C SER A 373 4.80 -1.93 14.96
N LYS A 374 3.82 -2.77 15.26
CA LYS A 374 2.43 -2.34 15.43
C LYS A 374 2.39 -1.54 16.72
N LEU A 375 2.11 -0.27 16.62
CA LEU A 375 2.01 0.62 17.78
C LEU A 375 0.62 0.50 18.42
N ALA A 376 0.53 0.78 19.74
CA ALA A 376 -0.75 0.84 20.43
C ALA A 376 -1.71 1.81 19.72
N GLY A 377 -2.97 1.40 19.53
CA GLY A 377 -3.99 2.19 18.84
C GLY A 377 -3.89 2.22 17.31
N THR A 378 -2.96 1.50 16.68
CA THR A 378 -2.87 1.41 15.21
C THR A 378 -3.69 0.28 14.61
N GLU A 379 -4.01 -0.75 15.41
CA GLU A 379 -4.88 -1.87 15.05
C GLU A 379 -5.71 -2.29 16.29
N ARG A 380 -6.93 -2.78 16.05
CA ARG A 380 -7.84 -3.22 17.11
C ARG A 380 -7.20 -4.34 17.94
N GLY A 381 -7.16 -4.15 19.26
CA GLY A 381 -6.61 -5.12 20.22
C GLY A 381 -5.11 -5.03 20.45
N ILE A 382 -4.40 -4.08 19.84
CA ILE A 382 -2.99 -3.79 20.11
C ILE A 382 -2.92 -2.74 21.23
N THR A 383 -2.62 -3.17 22.44
CA THR A 383 -2.48 -2.32 23.62
C THR A 383 -1.03 -1.95 23.92
N GLU A 384 -0.09 -2.75 23.41
CA GLU A 384 1.36 -2.52 23.54
C GLU A 384 2.03 -2.69 22.18
N PRO A 385 3.15 -1.99 21.91
CA PRO A 385 3.88 -2.13 20.67
C PRO A 385 4.38 -3.56 20.45
N GLN A 386 4.10 -4.13 19.28
CA GLN A 386 4.51 -5.48 18.90
C GLN A 386 5.38 -5.45 17.65
N PRO A 387 6.58 -6.03 17.68
CA PRO A 387 7.43 -6.12 16.49
C PRO A 387 6.75 -6.93 15.39
N THR A 388 6.88 -6.45 14.17
CA THR A 388 6.25 -7.04 12.97
C THR A 388 7.24 -7.01 11.82
N PHE A 389 7.28 -8.11 11.08
CA PHE A 389 8.02 -8.25 9.83
C PHE A 389 7.03 -8.48 8.69
N SER A 390 6.98 -7.58 7.73
CA SER A 390 6.14 -7.70 6.53
C SER A 390 7.04 -7.68 5.30
N THR A 391 7.26 -8.83 4.72
CA THR A 391 8.13 -9.05 3.56
C THR A 391 7.87 -7.99 2.49
N LEU A 392 8.94 -7.33 2.02
CA LEU A 392 8.90 -6.30 0.97
C LEU A 392 8.00 -5.09 1.32
N PHE A 393 7.72 -4.86 2.60
CA PHE A 393 6.74 -3.88 3.10
C PHE A 393 5.32 -4.08 2.55
N GLY A 394 5.03 -5.24 1.95
CA GLY A 394 3.76 -5.50 1.27
C GLY A 394 3.42 -6.99 1.14
N GLU A 395 3.85 -7.83 2.08
CA GLU A 395 3.71 -9.30 2.04
C GLU A 395 2.36 -9.82 1.52
N PRO A 396 1.20 -9.28 1.94
CA PRO A 396 -0.10 -9.77 1.47
C PRO A 396 -0.38 -9.56 -0.02
N PHE A 397 0.43 -8.75 -0.70
CA PHE A 397 0.21 -8.35 -2.10
C PHE A 397 1.24 -8.91 -3.07
N MET A 398 2.29 -9.59 -2.54
CA MET A 398 3.41 -10.08 -3.33
C MET A 398 3.24 -11.56 -3.63
N PRO A 399 2.82 -11.93 -4.87
CA PRO A 399 2.55 -13.32 -5.19
C PRO A 399 3.81 -14.15 -5.47
N MET A 400 4.89 -13.54 -5.97
CA MET A 400 6.11 -14.26 -6.35
C MET A 400 7.07 -14.42 -5.16
N ASP A 401 8.12 -15.23 -5.35
CA ASP A 401 9.17 -15.38 -4.34
C ASP A 401 9.82 -14.03 -4.00
N PRO A 402 10.02 -13.69 -2.71
CA PRO A 402 10.63 -12.44 -2.29
C PRO A 402 11.98 -12.13 -2.92
N SER A 403 12.76 -13.16 -3.26
CA SER A 403 14.07 -12.99 -3.91
C SER A 403 13.96 -12.34 -5.30
N VAL A 404 12.86 -12.56 -6.01
CA VAL A 404 12.62 -11.93 -7.32
C VAL A 404 12.63 -10.40 -7.17
N TYR A 405 11.83 -9.89 -6.26
CA TYR A 405 11.73 -8.44 -6.02
C TYR A 405 13.00 -7.86 -5.40
N ALA A 406 13.62 -8.59 -4.47
CA ALA A 406 14.87 -8.16 -3.83
C ALA A 406 16.01 -8.03 -4.84
N ASN A 407 16.19 -9.02 -5.71
CA ASN A 407 17.20 -8.97 -6.76
C ASN A 407 16.94 -7.81 -7.73
N MET A 408 15.69 -7.60 -8.13
CA MET A 408 15.32 -6.46 -8.98
C MET A 408 15.62 -5.11 -8.33
N LEU A 409 15.48 -4.99 -7.01
CA LEU A 409 15.86 -3.77 -6.28
C LEU A 409 17.39 -3.61 -6.26
N GLY A 410 18.14 -4.67 -5.92
CA GLY A 410 19.61 -4.67 -5.91
C GLY A 410 20.19 -4.24 -7.25
N GLU A 411 19.76 -4.88 -8.34
CA GLU A 411 20.16 -4.52 -9.71
C GLU A 411 19.94 -3.04 -10.05
N ARG A 412 18.84 -2.44 -9.57
CA ARG A 412 18.52 -1.02 -9.79
C ARG A 412 19.39 -0.10 -8.96
N ILE A 413 19.62 -0.47 -7.70
CA ILE A 413 20.51 0.29 -6.80
C ILE A 413 21.91 0.35 -7.42
N GLU A 414 22.45 -0.78 -7.89
CA GLU A 414 23.74 -0.85 -8.53
C GLU A 414 23.76 -0.08 -9.86
N LYS A 415 22.82 -0.41 -10.76
CA LYS A 415 22.74 0.18 -12.12
C LYS A 415 22.67 1.70 -12.12
N TYR A 416 21.91 2.27 -11.19
CA TYR A 416 21.63 3.71 -11.15
C TYR A 416 22.36 4.44 -10.03
N ASN A 417 23.20 3.75 -9.26
CA ASN A 417 23.89 4.30 -8.10
C ASN A 417 22.92 5.01 -7.14
N THR A 418 21.76 4.38 -6.90
CA THR A 418 20.71 4.90 -6.05
C THR A 418 21.13 4.77 -4.58
N LYS A 419 21.06 5.85 -3.82
CA LYS A 419 21.37 5.85 -2.39
C LYS A 419 20.20 5.30 -1.58
N VAL A 420 20.50 4.46 -0.59
CA VAL A 420 19.48 3.87 0.27
C VAL A 420 19.73 4.26 1.72
N TYR A 421 18.70 4.74 2.38
CA TYR A 421 18.71 5.06 3.79
C TYR A 421 17.61 4.34 4.56
N LEU A 422 17.96 3.83 5.74
CA LEU A 422 17.01 3.37 6.74
C LEU A 422 16.73 4.54 7.69
N VAL A 423 15.50 4.99 7.78
CA VAL A 423 15.07 6.10 8.65
C VAL A 423 14.16 5.56 9.73
N TYR A 424 14.56 5.78 10.97
CA TYR A 424 13.85 5.31 12.14
C TYR A 424 12.99 6.44 12.75
N THR A 425 11.71 6.17 12.91
CA THR A 425 10.72 7.12 13.43
C THR A 425 10.11 6.70 14.77
N GLY A 426 10.76 5.75 15.46
CA GLY A 426 10.31 5.19 16.74
C GLY A 426 10.75 5.99 17.96
N TRP A 427 11.18 5.32 19.03
CA TRP A 427 11.57 5.91 20.32
C TRP A 427 13.05 6.27 20.37
N THR A 428 13.37 7.26 21.20
CA THR A 428 14.74 7.67 21.52
C THR A 428 14.86 7.94 23.02
N GLY A 429 16.05 7.78 23.60
CA GLY A 429 16.31 7.97 25.03
C GLY A 429 15.81 6.84 25.91
N GLY A 430 15.39 5.72 25.35
CA GLY A 430 14.84 4.56 26.04
C GLY A 430 13.74 3.88 25.23
N PRO A 431 13.28 2.69 25.67
CA PRO A 431 12.15 1.99 25.06
C PRO A 431 10.82 2.69 25.37
N TYR A 432 9.72 2.14 24.83
CA TYR A 432 8.36 2.58 25.19
C TYR A 432 8.16 2.59 26.71
N GLY A 433 7.58 3.67 27.22
CA GLY A 433 7.36 3.89 28.65
C GLY A 433 8.54 4.54 29.39
N VAL A 434 9.74 4.64 28.76
CA VAL A 434 10.94 5.30 29.32
C VAL A 434 11.36 6.46 28.41
N GLY A 435 11.64 6.19 27.15
CA GLY A 435 12.00 7.20 26.16
C GLY A 435 10.80 7.96 25.60
N SER A 436 11.05 8.79 24.61
CA SER A 436 10.03 9.53 23.86
C SER A 436 10.12 9.22 22.37
N ARG A 437 9.00 9.37 21.64
CA ARG A 437 9.02 9.20 20.19
C ARG A 437 9.89 10.28 19.53
N MET A 438 10.64 9.89 18.50
CA MET A 438 11.45 10.79 17.69
C MET A 438 10.62 11.99 17.20
N LYS A 439 11.12 13.21 17.42
CA LYS A 439 10.40 14.41 16.98
C LYS A 439 10.35 14.49 15.46
N LEU A 440 9.16 14.67 14.91
CA LEU A 440 8.93 14.72 13.46
C LEU A 440 9.85 15.74 12.75
N LYS A 441 10.14 16.88 13.38
CA LYS A 441 11.06 17.89 12.84
C LYS A 441 12.46 17.36 12.58
N TYR A 442 12.96 16.44 13.42
CA TYR A 442 14.29 15.83 13.24
C TYR A 442 14.25 14.80 12.11
N THR A 443 13.20 13.99 12.06
CA THR A 443 13.00 13.04 10.96
C THR A 443 12.91 13.76 9.61
N ARG A 444 12.15 14.85 9.54
CA ARG A 444 12.06 15.67 8.31
C ARG A 444 13.42 16.26 7.92
N ALA A 445 14.19 16.78 8.89
CA ALA A 445 15.55 17.29 8.62
C ALA A 445 16.48 16.21 8.07
N MET A 446 16.44 14.99 8.62
CA MET A 446 17.25 13.86 8.16
C MET A 446 16.82 13.39 6.75
N VAL A 447 15.53 13.29 6.49
CA VAL A 447 15.01 12.96 5.16
C VAL A 447 15.43 14.04 4.14
N THR A 448 15.26 15.31 4.46
CA THR A 448 15.70 16.42 3.58
C THR A 448 17.21 16.34 3.30
N ALA A 449 18.03 16.07 4.31
CA ALA A 449 19.48 15.91 4.15
C ALA A 449 19.83 14.73 3.23
N ALA A 450 19.11 13.61 3.36
CA ALA A 450 19.28 12.45 2.47
C ALA A 450 18.91 12.79 1.01
N LEU A 451 17.80 13.48 0.82
CA LEU A 451 17.30 13.85 -0.51
C LEU A 451 18.20 14.87 -1.22
N ASN A 452 18.76 15.81 -0.47
CA ASN A 452 19.61 16.88 -1.03
C ASN A 452 21.10 16.49 -1.15
N GLY A 453 21.46 15.24 -0.83
CA GLY A 453 22.85 14.78 -0.90
C GLY A 453 23.76 15.32 0.22
N THR A 454 23.20 15.93 1.27
CA THR A 454 23.98 16.47 2.41
C THR A 454 24.84 15.41 3.08
N PHE A 455 24.42 14.15 3.05
CA PHE A 455 25.14 13.03 3.66
C PHE A 455 26.29 12.49 2.80
N ASP A 456 26.56 13.05 1.62
CA ASP A 456 27.67 12.60 0.77
C ASP A 456 29.03 12.98 1.33
N ASP A 457 29.12 14.12 2.02
CA ASP A 457 30.36 14.74 2.51
C ASP A 457 30.49 14.67 4.04
N VAL A 458 29.68 13.85 4.74
CA VAL A 458 29.77 13.71 6.20
C VAL A 458 30.56 12.46 6.60
N GLU A 459 31.12 12.50 7.80
CA GLU A 459 31.74 11.32 8.43
C GLU A 459 30.69 10.30 8.83
N TYR A 460 30.97 9.03 8.58
CA TYR A 460 30.13 7.89 8.98
C TYR A 460 30.82 7.06 10.06
N LYS A 461 30.03 6.54 10.99
CA LYS A 461 30.43 5.53 11.96
C LYS A 461 29.67 4.24 11.69
N HIS A 462 30.39 3.13 11.58
CA HIS A 462 29.78 1.82 11.45
C HIS A 462 29.19 1.36 12.80
N ASP A 463 27.95 0.87 12.78
CA ASP A 463 27.30 0.22 13.93
C ASP A 463 27.44 -1.31 13.76
N GLU A 464 28.20 -1.92 14.68
CA GLU A 464 28.52 -3.35 14.62
C GLU A 464 27.31 -4.26 14.90
N VAL A 465 26.33 -3.78 15.67
CA VAL A 465 25.13 -4.57 16.03
C VAL A 465 24.13 -4.58 14.89
N PHE A 466 23.81 -3.41 14.35
CA PHE A 466 22.84 -3.31 13.25
C PHE A 466 23.49 -3.43 11.87
N ASN A 467 24.82 -3.45 11.80
CA ASN A 467 25.60 -3.60 10.57
C ASN A 467 25.26 -2.53 9.53
N VAL A 468 25.21 -1.28 9.95
CA VAL A 468 24.84 -0.11 9.13
C VAL A 468 25.77 1.07 9.39
N ASP A 469 25.85 2.02 8.45
CA ASP A 469 26.65 3.22 8.55
C ASP A 469 25.81 4.41 9.00
N ILE A 470 26.18 5.03 10.13
CA ILE A 470 25.46 6.15 10.73
C ILE A 470 26.18 7.46 10.39
N PRO A 471 25.54 8.44 9.73
CA PRO A 471 26.11 9.76 9.54
C PRO A 471 26.23 10.46 10.90
N GLN A 472 27.39 11.06 11.18
CA GLN A 472 27.68 11.60 12.53
C GLN A 472 27.08 12.99 12.76
N THR A 473 26.71 13.68 11.69
CA THR A 473 26.07 15.01 11.75
C THR A 473 24.92 15.12 10.77
N CYS A 474 23.90 15.87 11.15
CA CYS A 474 22.79 16.26 10.29
C CYS A 474 22.37 17.71 10.63
N PRO A 475 22.21 18.59 9.64
CA PRO A 475 21.72 19.95 9.88
C PRO A 475 20.38 19.95 10.62
N ASN A 476 20.22 20.83 11.61
CA ASN A 476 19.02 20.97 12.43
C ASN A 476 18.65 19.75 13.31
N VAL A 477 19.56 18.80 13.46
CA VAL A 477 19.41 17.65 14.35
C VAL A 477 20.53 17.69 15.39
N PRO A 478 20.22 17.57 16.70
CA PRO A 478 21.25 17.48 17.75
C PRO A 478 22.14 16.25 17.52
N SER A 479 23.45 16.42 17.59
CA SER A 479 24.43 15.37 17.32
C SER A 479 24.31 14.15 18.25
N GLU A 480 23.89 14.38 19.50
CA GLU A 480 23.67 13.32 20.50
C GLU A 480 22.55 12.34 20.07
N ILE A 481 21.60 12.77 19.20
CA ILE A 481 20.52 11.92 18.69
C ILE A 481 21.03 10.94 17.64
N MET A 482 22.10 11.30 16.91
CA MET A 482 22.62 10.47 15.80
C MET A 482 23.13 9.10 16.29
N ASN A 483 23.62 9.03 17.51
CA ASN A 483 23.99 7.77 18.16
C ASN A 483 22.97 7.43 19.27
N PRO A 484 22.03 6.51 19.05
CA PRO A 484 20.98 6.22 20.04
C PRO A 484 21.53 5.75 21.40
N ARG A 485 22.66 5.04 21.42
CA ARG A 485 23.31 4.63 22.67
C ARG A 485 23.66 5.82 23.58
N ASP A 486 24.00 6.97 22.99
CA ASP A 486 24.38 8.18 23.77
C ASP A 486 23.16 8.83 24.42
N THR A 487 21.95 8.59 23.91
CA THR A 487 20.69 9.11 24.45
C THR A 487 20.18 8.33 25.67
N TRP A 488 20.63 7.10 25.90
CA TRP A 488 20.22 6.28 27.04
C TRP A 488 21.03 6.61 28.31
N GLU A 489 20.39 6.62 29.47
CA GLU A 489 21.07 6.75 30.75
C GLU A 489 21.90 5.49 31.05
N ASP A 490 21.27 4.30 30.91
CA ASP A 490 21.94 3.00 31.11
C ASP A 490 22.41 2.43 29.75
N LYS A 491 23.73 2.54 29.53
CA LYS A 491 24.37 2.02 28.30
C LYS A 491 24.34 0.50 28.21
N ALA A 492 24.37 -0.21 29.33
CA ALA A 492 24.31 -1.68 29.35
C ALA A 492 22.89 -2.16 28.99
N ALA A 493 21.87 -1.45 29.46
CA ALA A 493 20.50 -1.72 29.08
C ALA A 493 20.27 -1.47 27.56
N TYR A 494 20.87 -0.42 26.99
CA TYR A 494 20.87 -0.19 25.54
C TYR A 494 21.49 -1.38 24.81
N ASP A 495 22.71 -1.79 25.20
CA ASP A 495 23.46 -2.87 24.54
C ASP A 495 22.66 -4.19 24.57
N ALA A 496 22.03 -4.52 25.68
CA ALA A 496 21.17 -5.70 25.83
C ALA A 496 19.94 -5.62 24.93
N GLN A 497 19.29 -4.46 24.86
CA GLN A 497 18.10 -4.25 24.04
C GLN A 497 18.43 -4.28 22.53
N ALA A 498 19.57 -3.70 22.13
CA ALA A 498 20.05 -3.74 20.74
C ALA A 498 20.33 -5.17 20.29
N LYS A 499 21.03 -5.97 21.10
CA LYS A 499 21.28 -7.41 20.83
C LYS A 499 19.98 -8.21 20.74
N LYS A 500 19.01 -7.94 21.61
CA LYS A 500 17.69 -8.56 21.56
C LYS A 500 16.99 -8.31 20.22
N LEU A 501 16.99 -7.06 19.76
CA LEU A 501 16.39 -6.71 18.46
C LEU A 501 17.17 -7.35 17.30
N ALA A 502 18.49 -7.31 17.31
CA ALA A 502 19.33 -7.96 16.30
C ALA A 502 19.03 -9.47 16.20
N LYS A 503 18.87 -10.14 17.36
CA LYS A 503 18.47 -11.55 17.40
C LYS A 503 17.11 -11.81 16.75
N MET A 504 16.15 -10.92 16.95
CA MET A 504 14.83 -11.03 16.32
C MET A 504 14.92 -10.92 14.79
N PHE A 505 15.76 -10.03 14.27
CA PHE A 505 16.04 -9.95 12.84
C PHE A 505 16.63 -11.24 12.29
N GLN A 506 17.66 -11.80 12.95
CA GLN A 506 18.31 -13.05 12.55
C GLN A 506 17.33 -14.22 12.55
N ASP A 507 16.54 -14.38 13.62
CA ASP A 507 15.57 -15.46 13.77
C ASP A 507 14.47 -15.38 12.69
N ASN A 508 13.95 -14.18 12.43
CA ASN A 508 12.98 -13.96 11.37
C ASN A 508 13.56 -14.30 10.00
N PHE A 509 14.77 -13.79 9.70
CA PHE A 509 15.43 -14.00 8.41
C PHE A 509 15.71 -15.48 8.16
N THR A 510 16.33 -16.17 9.09
CA THR A 510 16.64 -17.60 8.99
C THR A 510 15.40 -18.46 8.80
N LYS A 511 14.31 -18.10 9.50
CA LYS A 511 13.06 -18.85 9.41
C LYS A 511 12.31 -18.61 8.10
N LYS A 512 12.22 -17.35 7.65
CA LYS A 512 11.42 -16.99 6.48
C LYS A 512 12.15 -17.14 5.15
N TYR A 513 13.47 -16.94 5.13
CA TYR A 513 14.26 -16.83 3.90
C TYR A 513 15.46 -17.79 3.87
N PRO A 514 15.26 -19.12 4.08
CA PRO A 514 16.35 -20.07 4.19
C PRO A 514 17.20 -20.22 2.90
N ASN A 515 16.62 -19.83 1.77
CA ASN A 515 17.26 -19.94 0.44
C ASN A 515 17.81 -18.60 -0.08
N MET A 516 17.76 -17.54 0.74
CA MET A 516 18.28 -16.22 0.33
C MET A 516 19.81 -16.26 0.17
N PRO A 517 20.39 -15.56 -0.81
CA PRO A 517 21.83 -15.49 -0.98
C PRO A 517 22.58 -15.10 0.30
N LYS A 518 23.75 -15.74 0.50
CA LYS A 518 24.54 -15.59 1.74
C LYS A 518 24.99 -14.14 1.98
N ASN A 519 25.37 -13.41 0.93
CA ASN A 519 25.76 -12.01 1.01
C ASN A 519 24.63 -11.12 1.55
N ILE A 520 23.38 -11.42 1.21
CA ILE A 520 22.23 -10.69 1.75
C ILE A 520 22.02 -11.07 3.23
N ALA A 521 22.07 -12.37 3.54
CA ALA A 521 21.89 -12.84 4.92
C ALA A 521 22.94 -12.27 5.89
N GLU A 522 24.20 -12.14 5.46
CA GLU A 522 25.33 -11.60 6.25
C GLU A 522 25.29 -10.07 6.39
N ALA A 523 24.50 -9.37 5.57
CA ALA A 523 24.34 -7.92 5.64
C ALA A 523 23.38 -7.45 6.76
N GLY A 524 22.66 -8.35 7.38
CA GLY A 524 21.72 -8.05 8.45
C GLY A 524 22.38 -7.79 9.81
N PRO A 525 21.56 -7.43 10.83
CA PRO A 525 22.00 -7.24 12.21
C PRO A 525 22.69 -8.47 12.82
N LYS A 526 23.65 -8.22 13.70
CA LYS A 526 24.49 -9.22 14.38
C LYS A 526 24.23 -9.20 15.89
N ALA A 527 23.79 -10.31 16.44
CA ALA A 527 23.45 -10.41 17.87
C ALA A 527 24.62 -10.87 18.75
N ASP A 528 25.72 -11.35 18.17
CA ASP A 528 26.88 -11.95 18.86
C ASP A 528 27.86 -10.91 19.42
#